data_b12c1f7963d6bf1d8cb15b11394f33b0
#
_entry.id   b12c1f7963d6bf1d8cb15b11394f33b0
#
_cell.length_a   1.000
_cell.length_b   1.000
_cell.length_c   1.000
_cell.angle_alpha   90.00
_cell.angle_beta   90.00
_cell.angle_gamma   90.00
#
_symmetry.space_group_name_H-M   'P 1'
#
loop_
_entity.id
_entity.type
_entity.pdbx_description
1 polymer ?
#
loop_
_entity_poly.entity_id
_entity_poly.type
_entity_poly.pdbx_seq_one_letter_code
_entity_poly.pdbx_strand_id
1 'polypeptide(L)'
;LTGGLLAIKNVITIGDIQAFIQYVKNFTQPIQQIAQVINMVQSMSAASERVFEFLNEEEEDQTTENPADIETVTGAVTFDHVQFGYNPDQIIIHDFCAKVKPGQKIAIVGPTGAGKTTMVKLLMRYYDVNSGAILLDDHNIRDFNRRELRDAFGMVLQDTWLFKGSIMENIRYGRLDATDEEVIAAAKAARAHHFIQTLPGGYQMELNEDASNVSQGQKQLLTIARAILADNKILILDEATSSVDTRTEIEIQKAMDNLMKGRTSFVIAHRLSTIRDADLILVMKDGDIIEQGNHEELLAKNGFYANLYNSQFEDIVA
;
A
#
# COMPACT_ATOMS: atom_id res chain seq x y z
N LEU A 1 -30.27 -58.02 -19.63
CA LEU A 1 -31.34 -58.72 -20.36
C LEU A 1 -30.91 -60.10 -20.80
N THR A 2 -29.81 -60.31 -21.50
CA THR A 2 -29.32 -61.63 -22.01
C THR A 2 -29.08 -62.66 -20.90
N GLY A 3 -28.45 -62.25 -19.76
CA GLY A 3 -28.23 -63.12 -18.62
C GLY A 3 -29.55 -63.65 -17.99
N GLY A 4 -30.58 -62.78 -17.90
CA GLY A 4 -31.89 -63.17 -17.40
C GLY A 4 -32.59 -64.20 -18.28
N LEU A 5 -32.53 -64.05 -19.62
CA LEU A 5 -33.06 -64.98 -20.57
C LEU A 5 -32.38 -66.36 -20.54
N LEU A 6 -31.04 -66.34 -20.35
CA LEU A 6 -30.29 -67.59 -20.22
C LEU A 6 -30.59 -68.35 -18.90
N ALA A 7 -30.82 -67.56 -17.81
CA ALA A 7 -31.21 -68.19 -16.52
C ALA A 7 -32.60 -68.82 -16.56
N ILE A 8 -33.58 -68.15 -17.26
CA ILE A 8 -34.92 -68.75 -17.48
C ILE A 8 -34.86 -70.04 -18.30
N LYS A 9 -33.93 -70.15 -19.24
CA LYS A 9 -33.66 -71.34 -20.02
C LYS A 9 -32.81 -72.44 -19.32
N ASN A 10 -32.48 -72.22 -18.02
CA ASN A 10 -31.61 -73.05 -17.23
C ASN A 10 -30.20 -73.29 -17.82
N VAL A 11 -29.69 -72.35 -18.65
CA VAL A 11 -28.34 -72.46 -19.23
C VAL A 11 -27.29 -71.95 -18.28
N ILE A 12 -27.65 -70.93 -17.43
CA ILE A 12 -26.82 -70.37 -16.38
C ILE A 12 -27.63 -70.23 -15.10
N THR A 13 -26.95 -70.08 -13.97
CA THR A 13 -27.58 -69.84 -12.67
C THR A 13 -27.64 -68.31 -12.37
N ILE A 14 -28.48 -67.90 -11.42
CA ILE A 14 -28.50 -66.54 -10.92
C ILE A 14 -27.14 -66.19 -10.28
N GLY A 15 -26.48 -67.15 -9.66
CA GLY A 15 -25.14 -67.00 -9.08
C GLY A 15 -24.08 -66.63 -10.14
N ASP A 16 -24.19 -67.26 -11.35
CA ASP A 16 -23.25 -66.94 -12.43
C ASP A 16 -23.41 -65.45 -12.91
N ILE A 17 -24.66 -64.95 -12.92
CA ILE A 17 -24.93 -63.55 -13.24
C ILE A 17 -24.31 -62.64 -12.18
N GLN A 18 -24.48 -62.95 -10.90
CA GLN A 18 -23.91 -62.18 -9.80
C GLN A 18 -22.37 -62.23 -9.83
N ALA A 19 -21.79 -63.41 -10.05
CA ALA A 19 -20.35 -63.56 -10.18
C ALA A 19 -19.77 -62.71 -11.35
N PHE A 20 -20.46 -62.73 -12.52
CA PHE A 20 -20.06 -61.96 -13.67
C PHE A 20 -20.09 -60.43 -13.38
N ILE A 21 -21.18 -59.94 -12.76
CA ILE A 21 -21.30 -58.54 -12.36
C ILE A 21 -20.18 -58.17 -11.38
N GLN A 22 -19.86 -59.06 -10.42
CA GLN A 22 -18.81 -58.80 -9.45
C GLN A 22 -17.42 -58.77 -10.12
N TYR A 23 -17.14 -59.67 -11.05
CA TYR A 23 -15.88 -59.62 -11.81
C TYR A 23 -15.73 -58.38 -12.66
N VAL A 24 -16.82 -57.95 -13.34
CA VAL A 24 -16.80 -56.69 -14.09
C VAL A 24 -16.53 -55.50 -13.18
N LYS A 25 -17.16 -55.44 -12.01
CA LYS A 25 -16.88 -54.35 -11.02
C LYS A 25 -15.42 -54.40 -10.53
N ASN A 26 -14.93 -55.57 -10.17
CA ASN A 26 -13.56 -55.76 -9.70
C ASN A 26 -12.52 -55.43 -10.79
N PHE A 27 -12.88 -55.58 -12.06
CA PHE A 27 -12.02 -55.22 -13.19
C PHE A 27 -12.06 -53.69 -13.50
N THR A 28 -13.25 -53.09 -13.44
CA THR A 28 -13.40 -51.65 -13.80
C THR A 28 -12.95 -50.70 -12.69
N GLN A 29 -13.05 -51.16 -11.41
CA GLN A 29 -12.68 -50.32 -10.27
C GLN A 29 -11.20 -49.88 -10.27
N PRO A 30 -10.21 -50.76 -10.51
CA PRO A 30 -8.82 -50.33 -10.62
C PRO A 30 -8.56 -49.36 -11.77
N ILE A 31 -9.27 -49.50 -12.90
CA ILE A 31 -9.14 -48.59 -14.05
C ILE A 31 -9.61 -47.18 -13.67
N GLN A 32 -10.74 -47.09 -12.96
CA GLN A 32 -11.23 -45.80 -12.45
C GLN A 32 -10.28 -45.18 -11.44
N GLN A 33 -9.67 -45.98 -10.55
CA GLN A 33 -8.67 -45.50 -9.60
C GLN A 33 -7.42 -44.94 -10.31
N ILE A 34 -6.93 -45.64 -11.34
CA ILE A 34 -5.80 -45.17 -12.14
C ILE A 34 -6.13 -43.82 -12.81
N ALA A 35 -7.33 -43.67 -13.38
CA ALA A 35 -7.75 -42.42 -14.00
C ALA A 35 -7.82 -41.28 -12.97
N GLN A 36 -8.30 -41.56 -11.74
CA GLN A 36 -8.31 -40.54 -10.66
C GLN A 36 -6.89 -40.14 -10.22
N VAL A 37 -5.98 -41.13 -10.11
CA VAL A 37 -4.58 -40.84 -9.76
C VAL A 37 -3.90 -39.99 -10.84
N ILE A 38 -4.15 -40.26 -12.12
CA ILE A 38 -3.60 -39.47 -13.21
C ILE A 38 -4.07 -38.00 -13.11
N ASN A 39 -5.36 -37.76 -12.87
CA ASN A 39 -5.89 -36.44 -12.67
C ASN A 39 -5.27 -35.72 -11.44
N MET A 40 -5.07 -36.48 -10.37
CA MET A 40 -4.42 -35.96 -9.16
C MET A 40 -2.96 -35.55 -9.45
N VAL A 41 -2.20 -36.40 -10.16
CA VAL A 41 -0.80 -36.13 -10.53
C VAL A 41 -0.72 -34.86 -11.41
N GLN A 42 -1.63 -34.70 -12.39
CA GLN A 42 -1.68 -33.48 -13.19
C GLN A 42 -1.94 -32.22 -12.35
N SER A 43 -2.87 -32.27 -11.41
CA SER A 43 -3.16 -31.16 -10.51
C SER A 43 -1.96 -30.85 -9.59
N MET A 44 -1.31 -31.89 -9.07
CA MET A 44 -0.09 -31.73 -8.26
C MET A 44 1.06 -31.12 -9.08
N SER A 45 1.26 -31.55 -10.33
CA SER A 45 2.29 -31.00 -11.22
C SER A 45 2.07 -29.50 -11.46
N ALA A 46 0.84 -29.10 -11.79
CA ALA A 46 0.51 -27.69 -12.00
C ALA A 46 0.66 -26.85 -10.71
N ALA A 47 0.31 -27.39 -9.55
CA ALA A 47 0.52 -26.72 -8.29
C ALA A 47 2.02 -26.60 -7.93
N SER A 48 2.79 -27.67 -8.17
CA SER A 48 4.23 -27.68 -7.94
C SER A 48 4.95 -26.68 -8.85
N GLU A 49 4.58 -26.63 -10.12
CA GLU A 49 5.14 -25.66 -11.08
C GLU A 49 5.01 -24.22 -10.57
N ARG A 50 3.81 -23.82 -10.11
CA ARG A 50 3.59 -22.47 -9.54
C ARG A 50 4.40 -22.21 -8.27
N VAL A 51 4.56 -23.23 -7.42
CA VAL A 51 5.37 -23.10 -6.19
C VAL A 51 6.84 -22.93 -6.55
N PHE A 52 7.35 -23.72 -7.50
CA PHE A 52 8.75 -23.61 -7.93
C PHE A 52 9.01 -22.35 -8.75
N GLU A 53 8.05 -21.87 -9.56
CA GLU A 53 8.12 -20.59 -10.24
C GLU A 53 8.30 -19.48 -9.21
N PHE A 54 7.47 -19.43 -8.15
CA PHE A 54 7.61 -18.47 -7.06
C PHE A 54 8.94 -18.59 -6.30
N LEU A 55 9.41 -19.81 -6.01
CA LEU A 55 10.66 -20.03 -5.29
C LEU A 55 11.92 -19.70 -6.11
N ASN A 56 11.81 -19.72 -7.43
CA ASN A 56 12.91 -19.41 -8.36
C ASN A 56 12.88 -17.95 -8.86
N GLU A 57 11.90 -17.13 -8.41
CA GLU A 57 11.91 -15.69 -8.70
C GLU A 57 13.20 -15.05 -8.18
N GLU A 58 13.73 -14.11 -8.95
CA GLU A 58 14.91 -13.35 -8.55
C GLU A 58 14.61 -12.53 -7.29
N GLU A 59 15.44 -12.72 -6.26
CA GLU A 59 15.32 -11.94 -5.04
C GLU A 59 15.69 -10.47 -5.31
N GLU A 60 14.93 -9.55 -4.71
CA GLU A 60 15.23 -8.12 -4.77
C GLU A 60 16.59 -7.85 -4.13
N ASP A 61 17.49 -7.18 -4.83
CA ASP A 61 18.79 -6.78 -4.29
C ASP A 61 18.60 -5.74 -3.16
N GLN A 62 18.90 -6.16 -1.94
CA GLN A 62 18.67 -5.36 -0.72
C GLN A 62 19.86 -4.49 -0.34
N THR A 63 21.06 -4.84 -0.82
CA THR A 63 22.32 -4.24 -0.35
C THR A 63 23.09 -3.58 -1.49
N THR A 64 23.89 -2.59 -1.12
CA THR A 64 24.87 -1.96 -2.04
C THR A 64 26.26 -2.08 -1.43
N GLU A 65 27.31 -2.10 -2.27
CA GLU A 65 28.71 -2.35 -1.83
C GLU A 65 29.23 -1.30 -0.83
N ASN A 66 28.85 -0.03 -0.99
CA ASN A 66 29.26 1.07 -0.09
C ASN A 66 28.04 1.93 0.20
N PRO A 67 27.15 1.53 1.13
CA PRO A 67 25.92 2.24 1.38
C PRO A 67 26.18 3.64 1.96
N ALA A 68 25.41 4.63 1.46
CA ALA A 68 25.33 5.93 2.07
C ALA A 68 24.64 5.82 3.44
N ASP A 69 25.07 6.65 4.39
CA ASP A 69 24.54 6.65 5.76
C ASP A 69 23.18 7.34 5.82
N ILE A 70 22.13 6.57 6.07
CA ILE A 70 20.75 7.05 6.17
C ILE A 70 20.51 7.91 7.43
N GLU A 71 21.30 7.78 8.48
CA GLU A 71 21.13 8.56 9.72
C GLU A 71 21.46 10.03 9.52
N THR A 72 22.32 10.35 8.57
CA THR A 72 22.72 11.72 8.25
C THR A 72 21.72 12.47 7.37
N VAL A 73 20.73 11.78 6.82
CA VAL A 73 19.74 12.35 5.89
C VAL A 73 18.92 13.46 6.57
N THR A 74 18.82 14.60 5.92
CA THR A 74 18.01 15.76 6.37
C THR A 74 16.65 15.82 5.71
N GLY A 75 16.48 15.15 4.56
CA GLY A 75 15.23 15.03 3.84
C GLY A 75 15.10 15.96 2.62
N ALA A 76 16.21 16.44 2.06
CA ALA A 76 16.16 17.05 0.73
C ALA A 76 15.96 15.98 -0.33
N VAL A 77 15.04 16.21 -1.28
CA VAL A 77 14.78 15.27 -2.37
C VAL A 77 14.89 15.98 -3.71
N THR A 78 15.70 15.43 -4.63
CA THR A 78 15.80 15.93 -6.00
C THR A 78 15.41 14.83 -6.97
N PHE A 79 14.47 15.13 -7.84
CA PHE A 79 14.15 14.32 -9.01
C PHE A 79 14.86 14.94 -10.20
N ASP A 80 15.77 14.21 -10.80
CA ASP A 80 16.62 14.68 -11.90
C ASP A 80 16.33 13.89 -13.16
N HIS A 81 15.53 14.46 -14.06
CA HIS A 81 15.13 13.89 -15.35
C HIS A 81 14.64 12.43 -15.23
N VAL A 82 13.78 12.17 -14.25
CA VAL A 82 13.29 10.83 -13.96
C VAL A 82 12.35 10.35 -15.05
N GLN A 83 12.69 9.19 -15.64
CA GLN A 83 11.85 8.46 -16.59
C GLN A 83 11.55 7.06 -16.06
N PHE A 84 10.28 6.61 -16.20
CA PHE A 84 9.88 5.31 -15.73
C PHE A 84 8.66 4.75 -16.46
N GLY A 85 8.66 3.44 -16.67
CA GLY A 85 7.52 2.64 -17.08
C GLY A 85 7.63 1.23 -16.50
N TYR A 86 6.50 0.63 -16.11
CA TYR A 86 6.47 -0.75 -15.61
C TYR A 86 6.85 -1.77 -16.69
N ASN A 87 6.59 -1.44 -17.95
CA ASN A 87 7.03 -2.21 -19.10
C ASN A 87 7.92 -1.32 -19.96
N PRO A 88 8.99 -1.87 -20.59
CA PRO A 88 9.89 -1.10 -21.43
C PRO A 88 9.21 -0.33 -22.56
N ASP A 89 8.09 -0.86 -23.07
CA ASP A 89 7.36 -0.28 -24.21
C ASP A 89 6.29 0.75 -23.77
N GLN A 90 6.08 0.94 -22.46
CA GLN A 90 5.05 1.85 -21.94
C GLN A 90 5.63 2.76 -20.85
N ILE A 91 6.13 3.92 -21.27
CA ILE A 91 6.60 4.95 -20.35
C ILE A 91 5.39 5.64 -19.70
N ILE A 92 5.44 5.78 -18.36
CA ILE A 92 4.40 6.41 -17.55
C ILE A 92 4.87 7.76 -17.01
N ILE A 93 6.14 7.88 -16.67
CA ILE A 93 6.81 9.11 -16.25
C ILE A 93 7.84 9.42 -17.32
N HIS A 94 7.76 10.61 -17.96
CA HIS A 94 8.56 10.92 -19.15
C HIS A 94 9.79 11.76 -18.83
N ASP A 95 9.61 12.86 -18.06
CA ASP A 95 10.71 13.76 -17.68
C ASP A 95 10.35 14.50 -16.38
N PHE A 96 10.40 13.79 -15.26
CA PHE A 96 9.99 14.34 -13.97
C PHE A 96 11.17 15.05 -13.28
N CYS A 97 11.09 16.38 -13.15
CA CYS A 97 12.10 17.22 -12.53
C CYS A 97 11.50 18.04 -11.39
N ALA A 98 12.01 17.86 -10.17
CA ALA A 98 11.62 18.66 -9.01
C ALA A 98 12.74 18.72 -7.97
N LYS A 99 12.82 19.83 -7.23
CA LYS A 99 13.73 19.99 -6.09
C LYS A 99 12.93 20.34 -4.84
N VAL A 100 13.10 19.55 -3.80
CA VAL A 100 12.42 19.66 -2.51
C VAL A 100 13.47 19.93 -1.43
N LYS A 101 13.24 20.95 -0.61
CA LYS A 101 14.12 21.28 0.52
C LYS A 101 13.69 20.51 1.76
N PRO A 102 14.60 20.27 2.73
CA PRO A 102 14.25 19.68 4.00
C PRO A 102 13.12 20.41 4.70
N GLY A 103 12.16 19.68 5.25
CA GLY A 103 11.04 20.23 6.01
C GLY A 103 9.93 20.88 5.18
N GLN A 104 10.01 20.86 3.85
CA GLN A 104 8.94 21.38 2.99
C GLN A 104 7.73 20.43 2.96
N LYS A 105 6.54 21.04 2.82
CA LYS A 105 5.29 20.37 2.54
C LYS A 105 5.00 20.44 1.04
N ILE A 106 4.99 19.29 0.38
CA ILE A 106 4.78 19.15 -1.06
C ILE A 106 3.40 18.57 -1.32
N ALA A 107 2.54 19.29 -2.05
CA ALA A 107 1.28 18.74 -2.54
C ALA A 107 1.46 18.23 -3.97
N ILE A 108 1.12 16.96 -4.19
CA ILE A 108 1.08 16.35 -5.52
C ILE A 108 -0.39 16.33 -5.97
N VAL A 109 -0.70 17.07 -7.00
CA VAL A 109 -2.06 17.22 -7.53
C VAL A 109 -2.14 16.82 -9.00
N GLY A 110 -3.30 16.36 -9.44
CA GLY A 110 -3.54 15.96 -10.83
C GLY A 110 -4.65 14.94 -10.96
N PRO A 111 -5.16 14.68 -12.15
CA PRO A 111 -6.24 13.73 -12.39
C PRO A 111 -5.82 12.29 -12.03
N THR A 112 -6.82 11.41 -11.95
CA THR A 112 -6.56 9.97 -11.82
C THR A 112 -5.76 9.48 -13.02
N GLY A 113 -4.74 8.65 -12.77
CA GLY A 113 -3.84 8.17 -13.82
C GLY A 113 -2.66 9.11 -14.17
N ALA A 114 -2.55 10.30 -13.55
CA ALA A 114 -1.45 11.25 -13.80
C ALA A 114 -0.05 10.75 -13.37
N GLY A 115 0.07 9.60 -12.69
CA GLY A 115 1.36 9.07 -12.24
C GLY A 115 1.70 9.33 -10.77
N LYS A 116 0.81 9.97 -9.97
CA LYS A 116 1.05 10.34 -8.56
C LYS A 116 1.51 9.16 -7.70
N THR A 117 0.79 8.06 -7.73
CA THR A 117 1.15 6.83 -6.98
C THR A 117 2.44 6.19 -7.50
N THR A 118 2.71 6.28 -8.80
CA THR A 118 3.96 5.80 -9.38
C THR A 118 5.15 6.58 -8.83
N MET A 119 5.03 7.92 -8.70
CA MET A 119 6.07 8.75 -8.09
C MET A 119 6.39 8.34 -6.65
N VAL A 120 5.36 8.06 -5.83
CA VAL A 120 5.56 7.55 -4.47
C VAL A 120 6.29 6.21 -4.48
N LYS A 121 5.93 5.29 -5.38
CA LYS A 121 6.59 3.99 -5.50
C LYS A 121 8.06 4.12 -5.91
N LEU A 122 8.39 5.07 -6.78
CA LEU A 122 9.76 5.36 -7.18
C LEU A 122 10.57 5.98 -6.04
N LEU A 123 9.98 6.92 -5.29
CA LEU A 123 10.62 7.54 -4.13
C LEU A 123 10.96 6.51 -3.04
N MET A 124 10.06 5.54 -2.80
CA MET A 124 10.28 4.42 -1.89
C MET A 124 11.19 3.31 -2.47
N ARG A 125 11.67 3.49 -3.69
CA ARG A 125 12.46 2.50 -4.42
C ARG A 125 11.81 1.11 -4.45
N TYR A 126 10.47 1.06 -4.64
CA TYR A 126 9.80 -0.20 -5.01
C TYR A 126 10.12 -0.60 -6.45
N TYR A 127 10.52 0.38 -7.26
CA TYR A 127 11.04 0.20 -8.62
C TYR A 127 12.22 1.13 -8.79
N ASP A 128 13.23 0.70 -9.56
CA ASP A 128 14.31 1.57 -10.01
C ASP A 128 13.88 2.33 -11.26
N VAL A 129 14.33 3.59 -11.39
CA VAL A 129 14.02 4.43 -12.56
C VAL A 129 14.71 3.88 -13.81
N ASN A 130 14.08 4.03 -14.99
CA ASN A 130 14.65 3.61 -16.25
C ASN A 130 15.78 4.55 -16.70
N SER A 131 15.62 5.86 -16.47
CA SER A 131 16.67 6.87 -16.68
C SER A 131 16.48 8.05 -15.72
N GLY A 132 17.50 8.91 -15.62
CA GLY A 132 17.56 9.96 -14.62
C GLY A 132 17.93 9.44 -13.22
N ALA A 133 17.69 10.23 -12.20
CA ALA A 133 18.03 9.89 -10.82
C ALA A 133 17.04 10.49 -9.82
N ILE A 134 16.83 9.80 -8.71
CA ILE A 134 16.21 10.37 -7.51
C ILE A 134 17.33 10.47 -6.47
N LEU A 135 17.54 11.69 -5.96
CA LEU A 135 18.58 11.97 -4.99
C LEU A 135 17.93 12.28 -3.64
N LEU A 136 18.51 11.74 -2.59
CA LEU A 136 18.19 12.03 -1.19
C LEU A 136 19.45 12.67 -0.56
N ASP A 137 19.37 13.94 -0.18
CA ASP A 137 20.51 14.76 0.29
C ASP A 137 21.75 14.60 -0.61
N ASP A 138 21.57 14.78 -1.94
CA ASP A 138 22.57 14.66 -3.00
C ASP A 138 23.14 13.25 -3.25
N HIS A 139 22.73 12.22 -2.50
CA HIS A 139 23.04 10.82 -2.74
C HIS A 139 21.92 10.15 -3.58
N ASN A 140 22.30 9.36 -4.56
CA ASN A 140 21.31 8.59 -5.32
C ASN A 140 20.62 7.59 -4.38
N ILE A 141 19.28 7.45 -4.48
CA ILE A 141 18.57 6.48 -3.66
C ILE A 141 19.04 5.02 -3.86
N ARG A 142 19.75 4.75 -4.97
CA ARG A 142 20.39 3.46 -5.25
C ARG A 142 21.65 3.23 -4.42
N ASP A 143 22.24 4.28 -3.85
CA ASP A 143 23.42 4.20 -3.02
C ASP A 143 23.10 3.81 -1.57
N PHE A 144 21.83 3.73 -1.21
CA PHE A 144 21.36 3.27 0.10
C PHE A 144 20.95 1.79 0.04
N ASN A 145 21.10 1.08 1.15
CA ASN A 145 20.44 -0.20 1.33
C ASN A 145 18.91 0.00 1.27
N ARG A 146 18.20 -0.85 0.52
CA ARG A 146 16.74 -0.66 0.27
C ARG A 146 15.94 -0.62 1.56
N ARG A 147 16.27 -1.48 2.53
CA ARG A 147 15.58 -1.53 3.82
C ARG A 147 15.77 -0.24 4.59
N GLU A 148 17.01 0.21 4.77
CA GLU A 148 17.35 1.44 5.49
C GLU A 148 16.72 2.67 4.82
N LEU A 149 16.74 2.72 3.47
CA LEU A 149 16.06 3.77 2.72
C LEU A 149 14.57 3.80 3.04
N ARG A 150 13.89 2.65 3.00
CA ARG A 150 12.45 2.55 3.29
C ARG A 150 12.11 2.89 4.73
N ASP A 151 13.00 2.54 5.68
CA ASP A 151 12.85 2.87 7.10
C ASP A 151 12.97 4.38 7.38
N ALA A 152 13.56 5.17 6.45
CA ALA A 152 13.60 6.64 6.56
C ALA A 152 12.26 7.32 6.21
N PHE A 153 11.35 6.60 5.57
CA PHE A 153 10.04 7.12 5.17
C PHE A 153 8.93 6.69 6.12
N GLY A 154 8.15 7.65 6.61
CA GLY A 154 6.88 7.39 7.29
C GLY A 154 5.72 7.44 6.29
N MET A 155 4.78 6.51 6.38
CA MET A 155 3.63 6.47 5.48
C MET A 155 2.32 6.51 6.24
N VAL A 156 1.40 7.38 5.79
CA VAL A 156 -0.01 7.35 6.18
C VAL A 156 -0.83 7.20 4.90
N LEU A 157 -1.32 6.00 4.66
CA LEU A 157 -2.07 5.65 3.46
C LEU A 157 -3.58 5.82 3.69
N GLN A 158 -4.34 5.91 2.59
CA GLN A 158 -5.79 5.93 2.59
C GLN A 158 -6.37 4.68 3.28
N ASP A 159 -5.87 3.49 2.91
CA ASP A 159 -6.25 2.24 3.53
C ASP A 159 -5.48 2.05 4.83
N THR A 160 -6.16 2.33 5.93
CA THR A 160 -5.61 2.19 7.28
C THR A 160 -5.56 0.72 7.69
N TRP A 161 -4.36 0.17 7.84
CA TRP A 161 -4.19 -1.19 8.33
C TRP A 161 -3.80 -1.21 9.81
N LEU A 162 -4.59 -1.95 10.59
CA LEU A 162 -4.34 -2.25 12.00
C LEU A 162 -4.42 -3.76 12.19
N PHE A 163 -3.54 -4.33 13.01
CA PHE A 163 -3.54 -5.75 13.29
C PHE A 163 -4.35 -6.08 14.55
N LYS A 164 -4.76 -7.34 14.66
CA LYS A 164 -5.39 -7.87 15.86
C LYS A 164 -4.42 -7.81 17.04
N GLY A 165 -4.76 -7.02 18.06
CA GLY A 165 -3.95 -6.77 19.24
C GLY A 165 -4.43 -5.51 19.95
N SER A 166 -3.75 -5.12 21.02
CA SER A 166 -4.14 -3.91 21.77
C SER A 166 -3.91 -2.62 20.96
N ILE A 167 -4.62 -1.57 21.31
CA ILE A 167 -4.38 -0.23 20.74
C ILE A 167 -2.94 0.21 21.04
N MET A 168 -2.43 -0.09 22.23
CA MET A 168 -1.05 0.19 22.64
C MET A 168 -0.04 -0.43 21.67
N GLU A 169 -0.19 -1.73 21.37
CA GLU A 169 0.69 -2.46 20.46
C GLU A 169 0.59 -1.94 19.03
N ASN A 170 -0.62 -1.62 18.57
CA ASN A 170 -0.83 -1.05 17.25
C ASN A 170 -0.12 0.30 17.06
N ILE A 171 -0.08 1.16 18.07
CA ILE A 171 0.69 2.41 18.01
C ILE A 171 2.18 2.13 18.13
N ARG A 172 2.60 1.23 19.06
CA ARG A 172 4.00 0.83 19.29
C ARG A 172 4.63 0.18 18.06
N TYR A 173 3.83 -0.33 17.13
CA TYR A 173 4.34 -0.86 15.86
C TYR A 173 5.17 0.16 15.05
N GLY A 174 4.98 1.47 15.28
CA GLY A 174 5.82 2.52 14.70
C GLY A 174 7.27 2.49 15.20
N ARG A 175 7.50 2.10 16.47
CA ARG A 175 8.81 1.89 17.08
C ARG A 175 8.65 0.88 18.23
N LEU A 176 9.14 -0.34 17.99
CA LEU A 176 8.87 -1.50 18.86
C LEU A 176 9.48 -1.39 20.28
N ASP A 177 10.56 -0.65 20.43
CA ASP A 177 11.26 -0.39 21.70
C ASP A 177 10.71 0.81 22.48
N ALA A 178 9.66 1.49 21.96
CA ALA A 178 9.05 2.64 22.62
C ALA A 178 8.39 2.26 23.95
N THR A 179 8.57 3.13 24.95
CA THR A 179 7.90 2.99 26.26
C THR A 179 6.41 3.31 26.16
N ASP A 180 5.64 2.91 27.18
CA ASP A 180 4.20 3.22 27.25
C ASP A 180 3.94 4.73 27.26
N GLU A 181 4.82 5.50 27.94
CA GLU A 181 4.75 6.96 28.02
C GLU A 181 4.96 7.60 26.65
N GLU A 182 5.90 7.10 25.84
CA GLU A 182 6.14 7.57 24.47
C GLU A 182 4.95 7.28 23.57
N VAL A 183 4.37 6.07 23.66
CA VAL A 183 3.17 5.69 22.92
C VAL A 183 1.99 6.60 23.28
N ILE A 184 1.80 6.90 24.58
CA ILE A 184 0.74 7.81 25.04
C ILE A 184 1.01 9.24 24.55
N ALA A 185 2.27 9.69 24.55
CA ALA A 185 2.65 11.01 24.03
C ALA A 185 2.35 11.11 22.52
N ALA A 186 2.69 10.09 21.72
CA ALA A 186 2.36 10.03 20.31
C ALA A 186 0.84 10.03 20.06
N ALA A 187 0.08 9.28 20.85
CA ALA A 187 -1.38 9.29 20.79
C ALA A 187 -2.01 10.66 21.12
N LYS A 188 -1.44 11.40 22.10
CA LYS A 188 -1.84 12.77 22.39
C LYS A 188 -1.54 13.72 21.22
N ALA A 189 -0.36 13.61 20.65
CA ALA A 189 0.05 14.41 19.51
C ALA A 189 -0.82 14.13 18.27
N ALA A 190 -1.25 12.87 18.07
CA ALA A 190 -2.18 12.46 17.03
C ALA A 190 -3.67 12.73 17.38
N ARG A 191 -4.00 13.42 18.47
CA ARG A 191 -5.38 13.64 18.92
C ARG A 191 -6.19 12.35 19.20
N ALA A 192 -5.53 11.20 19.31
CA ALA A 192 -6.15 9.90 19.55
C ALA A 192 -6.44 9.66 21.05
N HIS A 193 -5.67 10.24 21.96
CA HIS A 193 -5.71 9.95 23.39
C HIS A 193 -7.12 10.05 23.99
N HIS A 194 -7.87 11.11 23.64
CA HIS A 194 -9.18 11.35 24.23
C HIS A 194 -10.17 10.22 23.89
N PHE A 195 -10.28 9.84 22.61
CA PHE A 195 -11.21 8.76 22.25
C PHE A 195 -10.75 7.41 22.82
N ILE A 196 -9.42 7.13 22.85
CA ILE A 196 -8.89 5.90 23.44
C ILE A 196 -9.35 5.76 24.90
N GLN A 197 -9.30 6.83 25.67
CA GLN A 197 -9.75 6.82 27.07
C GLN A 197 -11.26 6.56 27.25
N THR A 198 -12.08 6.83 26.21
CA THR A 198 -13.52 6.55 26.25
C THR A 198 -13.87 5.11 25.91
N LEU A 199 -12.92 4.35 25.39
CA LEU A 199 -13.12 2.94 25.02
C LEU A 199 -13.00 2.02 26.24
N PRO A 200 -13.74 0.91 26.29
CA PRO A 200 -13.59 -0.10 27.32
C PRO A 200 -12.17 -0.68 27.31
N GLY A 201 -11.43 -0.52 28.43
CA GLY A 201 -10.02 -0.96 28.51
C GLY A 201 -8.99 0.05 28.00
N GLY A 202 -9.41 1.17 27.41
CA GLY A 202 -8.50 2.23 26.95
C GLY A 202 -7.43 1.73 25.97
N TYR A 203 -6.16 1.98 26.29
CA TYR A 203 -5.03 1.51 25.48
C TYR A 203 -4.89 -0.02 25.41
N GLN A 204 -5.43 -0.75 26.38
CA GLN A 204 -5.41 -2.22 26.42
C GLN A 204 -6.61 -2.85 25.70
N MET A 205 -7.50 -2.04 25.12
CA MET A 205 -8.58 -2.56 24.29
C MET A 205 -8.02 -3.30 23.10
N GLU A 206 -8.45 -4.56 22.91
CA GLU A 206 -8.08 -5.37 21.76
C GLU A 206 -8.89 -4.97 20.52
N LEU A 207 -8.20 -4.72 19.43
CA LEU A 207 -8.79 -4.60 18.10
C LEU A 207 -9.02 -6.01 17.53
N ASN A 208 -10.18 -6.20 16.89
CA ASN A 208 -10.46 -7.44 16.17
C ASN A 208 -9.68 -7.52 14.85
N GLU A 209 -9.79 -8.64 14.15
CA GLU A 209 -9.00 -8.93 12.95
C GLU A 209 -9.13 -7.87 11.85
N ASP A 210 -10.34 -7.27 11.69
CA ASP A 210 -10.61 -6.20 10.72
C ASP A 210 -10.59 -4.80 11.37
N ALA A 211 -10.27 -4.69 12.65
CA ALA A 211 -10.41 -3.49 13.45
C ALA A 211 -11.80 -2.81 13.30
N SER A 212 -12.87 -3.62 13.08
CA SER A 212 -14.24 -3.13 12.86
C SER A 212 -14.89 -2.60 14.14
N ASN A 213 -14.28 -2.81 15.30
CA ASN A 213 -14.70 -2.28 16.59
C ASN A 213 -14.26 -0.82 16.86
N VAL A 214 -13.62 -0.18 15.89
CA VAL A 214 -13.30 1.26 15.88
C VAL A 214 -13.71 1.87 14.54
N SER A 215 -14.09 3.17 14.55
CA SER A 215 -14.50 3.88 13.33
C SER A 215 -13.32 4.13 12.38
N GLN A 216 -13.60 4.40 11.09
CA GLN A 216 -12.57 4.68 10.10
C GLN A 216 -11.70 5.89 10.50
N GLY A 217 -12.30 6.96 11.02
CA GLY A 217 -11.55 8.12 11.51
C GLY A 217 -10.67 7.78 12.73
N GLN A 218 -11.15 6.92 13.64
CA GLN A 218 -10.34 6.44 14.76
C GLN A 218 -9.15 5.59 14.28
N LYS A 219 -9.36 4.70 13.30
CA LYS A 219 -8.25 3.95 12.67
C LYS A 219 -7.19 4.89 12.10
N GLN A 220 -7.61 5.94 11.42
CA GLN A 220 -6.71 6.93 10.84
C GLN A 220 -5.91 7.68 11.91
N LEU A 221 -6.54 8.11 13.01
CA LEU A 221 -5.82 8.73 14.14
C LEU A 221 -4.80 7.78 14.78
N LEU A 222 -5.11 6.48 14.90
CA LEU A 222 -4.15 5.47 15.40
C LEU A 222 -2.97 5.29 14.43
N THR A 223 -3.22 5.30 13.12
CA THR A 223 -2.15 5.21 12.11
C THR A 223 -1.26 6.45 12.11
N ILE A 224 -1.85 7.65 12.30
CA ILE A 224 -1.08 8.90 12.49
C ILE A 224 -0.25 8.84 13.77
N ALA A 225 -0.79 8.30 14.89
CA ALA A 225 -0.04 8.12 16.13
C ALA A 225 1.17 7.19 15.93
N ARG A 226 1.01 6.10 15.17
CA ARG A 226 2.08 5.20 14.75
C ARG A 226 3.18 5.94 13.97
N ALA A 227 2.80 6.78 13.01
CA ALA A 227 3.74 7.57 12.21
C ALA A 227 4.46 8.65 13.03
N ILE A 228 3.78 9.28 13.99
CA ILE A 228 4.40 10.22 14.94
C ILE A 228 5.44 9.52 15.82
N LEU A 229 5.11 8.31 16.30
CA LEU A 229 6.01 7.52 17.15
C LEU A 229 7.26 7.03 16.40
N ALA A 230 7.11 6.71 15.11
CA ALA A 230 8.21 6.28 14.25
C ALA A 230 9.24 7.39 14.01
N ASP A 231 8.83 8.66 14.05
CA ASP A 231 9.65 9.87 13.94
C ASP A 231 10.50 9.97 12.66
N ASN A 232 9.95 9.48 11.53
CA ASN A 232 10.64 9.52 10.24
C ASN A 232 10.80 10.96 9.74
N LYS A 233 11.93 11.26 9.06
CA LYS A 233 12.27 12.59 8.53
C LYS A 233 11.49 12.94 7.25
N ILE A 234 11.09 11.94 6.49
CA ILE A 234 10.33 12.10 5.25
C ILE A 234 9.00 11.38 5.39
N LEU A 235 7.94 12.03 4.99
CA LEU A 235 6.57 11.51 5.07
C LEU A 235 5.95 11.39 3.69
N ILE A 236 5.19 10.33 3.51
CA ILE A 236 4.32 10.10 2.36
C ILE A 236 2.90 9.95 2.88
N LEU A 237 2.03 10.85 2.48
CA LEU A 237 0.68 10.97 2.99
C LEU A 237 -0.32 10.87 1.83
N ASP A 238 -1.27 9.94 1.94
CA ASP A 238 -2.38 9.82 0.97
C ASP A 238 -3.68 10.25 1.64
N GLU A 239 -4.27 11.35 1.15
CA GLU A 239 -5.30 12.12 1.84
C GLU A 239 -6.72 11.80 1.35
N ALA A 240 -7.08 10.54 1.17
CA ALA A 240 -8.45 10.18 0.83
C ALA A 240 -9.28 9.87 2.09
N THR A 241 -10.22 10.75 2.44
CA THR A 241 -11.14 10.58 3.59
C THR A 241 -12.59 10.74 3.15
N SER A 242 -13.10 9.83 2.34
CA SER A 242 -14.46 9.94 1.78
C SER A 242 -15.60 9.50 2.73
N SER A 243 -15.33 9.09 3.98
CA SER A 243 -16.35 8.48 4.86
C SER A 243 -16.18 8.78 6.36
N VAL A 244 -15.66 9.96 6.71
CA VAL A 244 -15.45 10.39 8.10
C VAL A 244 -16.35 11.57 8.42
N ASP A 245 -16.92 11.62 9.64
CA ASP A 245 -17.71 12.76 10.08
C ASP A 245 -16.86 14.03 10.23
N THR A 246 -17.47 15.20 10.05
CA THR A 246 -16.79 16.51 10.02
C THR A 246 -15.96 16.80 11.29
N ARG A 247 -16.41 16.36 12.45
CA ARG A 247 -15.69 16.61 13.72
C ARG A 247 -14.39 15.80 13.77
N THR A 248 -14.48 14.52 13.45
CA THR A 248 -13.30 13.64 13.39
C THR A 248 -12.36 14.06 12.28
N GLU A 249 -12.88 14.56 11.16
CA GLU A 249 -12.09 15.12 10.06
C GLU A 249 -11.20 16.29 10.51
N ILE A 250 -11.74 17.22 11.30
CA ILE A 250 -10.96 18.33 11.88
C ILE A 250 -9.83 17.82 12.79
N GLU A 251 -10.09 16.80 13.60
CA GLU A 251 -9.06 16.22 14.47
C GLU A 251 -7.97 15.49 13.66
N ILE A 252 -8.35 14.78 12.59
CA ILE A 252 -7.40 14.15 11.66
C ILE A 252 -6.52 15.22 11.00
N GLN A 253 -7.10 16.34 10.52
CA GLN A 253 -6.34 17.41 9.91
C GLN A 253 -5.31 18.00 10.89
N LYS A 254 -5.71 18.31 12.11
CA LYS A 254 -4.79 18.78 13.15
C LYS A 254 -3.68 17.78 13.50
N ALA A 255 -4.01 16.49 13.50
CA ALA A 255 -3.05 15.43 13.72
C ALA A 255 -2.04 15.33 12.57
N MET A 256 -2.51 15.44 11.32
CA MET A 256 -1.67 15.47 10.12
C MET A 256 -0.74 16.70 10.11
N ASP A 257 -1.28 17.89 10.41
CA ASP A 257 -0.48 19.11 10.49
C ASP A 257 0.62 18.99 11.56
N ASN A 258 0.30 18.34 12.68
CA ASN A 258 1.28 18.08 13.74
C ASN A 258 2.34 17.05 13.32
N LEU A 259 1.93 16.00 12.60
CA LEU A 259 2.84 15.00 12.05
C LEU A 259 3.84 15.63 11.05
N MET A 260 3.39 16.54 10.20
CA MET A 260 4.23 17.16 9.14
C MET A 260 5.23 18.20 9.65
N LYS A 261 5.08 18.71 10.88
CA LYS A 261 5.96 19.77 11.40
C LYS A 261 7.43 19.36 11.41
N GLY A 262 8.27 20.13 10.71
CA GLY A 262 9.71 19.93 10.64
C GLY A 262 10.15 18.73 9.80
N ARG A 263 9.23 18.10 9.06
CA ARG A 263 9.50 16.95 8.22
C ARG A 263 9.18 17.24 6.76
N THR A 264 10.00 16.71 5.86
CA THR A 264 9.69 16.76 4.43
C THR A 264 8.47 15.87 4.14
N SER A 265 7.41 16.43 3.60
CA SER A 265 6.13 15.72 3.49
C SER A 265 5.59 15.77 2.07
N PHE A 266 5.51 14.62 1.42
CA PHE A 266 4.84 14.44 0.13
C PHE A 266 3.40 14.04 0.36
N VAL A 267 2.46 14.88 -0.04
CA VAL A 267 1.02 14.68 0.18
C VAL A 267 0.34 14.51 -1.18
N ILE A 268 -0.27 13.33 -1.41
CA ILE A 268 -1.23 13.17 -2.51
C ILE A 268 -2.50 13.86 -2.04
N ALA A 269 -2.64 15.14 -2.47
CA ALA A 269 -3.64 16.01 -1.91
C ALA A 269 -4.98 15.87 -2.63
N HIS A 270 -6.02 15.62 -1.85
CA HIS A 270 -7.41 15.61 -2.26
C HIS A 270 -8.24 16.70 -1.57
N ARG A 271 -7.63 17.45 -0.65
CA ARG A 271 -8.28 18.54 0.11
C ARG A 271 -7.72 19.88 -0.26
N LEU A 272 -8.63 20.85 -0.37
CA LEU A 272 -8.29 22.21 -0.69
C LEU A 272 -7.31 22.86 0.32
N SER A 273 -7.54 22.64 1.63
CA SER A 273 -6.69 23.19 2.69
C SER A 273 -5.24 22.70 2.57
N THR A 274 -5.04 21.41 2.32
CA THR A 274 -3.72 20.81 2.17
C THR A 274 -2.96 21.36 0.96
N ILE A 275 -3.67 21.56 -0.16
CA ILE A 275 -3.09 22.10 -1.38
C ILE A 275 -2.69 23.56 -1.16
N ARG A 276 -3.58 24.38 -0.56
CA ARG A 276 -3.33 25.80 -0.34
C ARG A 276 -2.17 26.07 0.62
N ASP A 277 -2.04 25.25 1.65
CA ASP A 277 -1.04 25.42 2.70
C ASP A 277 0.28 24.68 2.39
N ALA A 278 0.46 24.19 1.16
CA ALA A 278 1.70 23.54 0.71
C ALA A 278 2.76 24.59 0.29
N ASP A 279 4.02 24.32 0.66
CA ASP A 279 5.16 25.17 0.25
C ASP A 279 5.47 25.01 -1.25
N LEU A 280 5.20 23.82 -1.80
CA LEU A 280 5.38 23.48 -3.21
C LEU A 280 4.23 22.59 -3.68
N ILE A 281 3.62 22.98 -4.78
CA ILE A 281 2.61 22.17 -5.46
C ILE A 281 3.23 21.66 -6.76
N LEU A 282 3.18 20.34 -6.95
CA LEU A 282 3.57 19.67 -8.19
C LEU A 282 2.29 19.23 -8.92
N VAL A 283 2.01 19.87 -10.03
CA VAL A 283 0.82 19.59 -10.85
C VAL A 283 1.19 18.59 -11.92
N MET A 284 0.67 17.37 -11.78
CA MET A 284 0.96 16.26 -12.67
C MET A 284 -0.16 16.04 -13.69
N LYS A 285 0.22 15.80 -14.93
CA LYS A 285 -0.67 15.34 -16.00
C LYS A 285 0.11 14.42 -16.94
N ASP A 286 -0.49 13.29 -17.30
CA ASP A 286 0.08 12.35 -18.26
C ASP A 286 1.55 11.95 -17.97
N GLY A 287 1.91 11.82 -16.69
CA GLY A 287 3.24 11.39 -16.23
C GLY A 287 4.27 12.50 -16.06
N ASP A 288 3.93 13.75 -16.37
CA ASP A 288 4.85 14.88 -16.27
C ASP A 288 4.39 15.93 -15.26
N ILE A 289 5.34 16.73 -14.76
CA ILE A 289 5.03 17.98 -14.06
C ILE A 289 4.77 19.07 -15.11
N ILE A 290 3.51 19.48 -15.22
CA ILE A 290 3.12 20.55 -16.16
C ILE A 290 3.21 21.94 -15.54
N GLU A 291 3.05 22.04 -14.21
CA GLU A 291 3.18 23.28 -13.45
C GLU A 291 3.76 22.96 -12.06
N GLN A 292 4.57 23.89 -11.54
CA GLN A 292 5.06 23.85 -10.17
C GLN A 292 5.19 25.26 -9.57
N GLY A 293 4.95 25.39 -8.27
CA GLY A 293 4.98 26.65 -7.54
C GLY A 293 4.12 26.57 -6.28
N ASN A 294 3.93 27.69 -5.60
CA ASN A 294 2.97 27.79 -4.50
C ASN A 294 1.56 28.09 -5.01
N HIS A 295 0.58 28.07 -4.12
CA HIS A 295 -0.83 28.27 -4.44
C HIS A 295 -1.09 29.60 -5.18
N GLU A 296 -0.55 30.71 -4.68
CA GLU A 296 -0.77 32.05 -5.25
C GLU A 296 -0.12 32.18 -6.62
N GLU A 297 1.11 31.68 -6.78
CA GLU A 297 1.83 31.68 -8.05
C GLU A 297 1.08 30.88 -9.13
N LEU A 298 0.57 29.74 -8.79
CA LEU A 298 -0.12 28.88 -9.73
C LEU A 298 -1.51 29.41 -10.11
N LEU A 299 -2.23 30.02 -9.18
CA LEU A 299 -3.49 30.72 -9.49
C LEU A 299 -3.26 31.91 -10.42
N ALA A 300 -2.22 32.69 -10.16
CA ALA A 300 -1.88 33.88 -11.00
C ALA A 300 -1.53 33.49 -12.45
N LYS A 301 -1.00 32.29 -12.68
CA LYS A 301 -0.72 31.74 -14.02
C LYS A 301 -1.97 31.44 -14.85
N ASN A 302 -3.15 31.31 -14.22
CA ASN A 302 -4.40 30.91 -14.86
C ASN A 302 -4.26 29.66 -15.75
N GLY A 303 -3.41 28.73 -15.34
CA GLY A 303 -3.08 27.53 -16.07
C GLY A 303 -3.96 26.33 -15.69
N PHE A 304 -3.41 25.12 -15.84
CA PHE A 304 -4.11 23.88 -15.53
C PHE A 304 -4.50 23.79 -14.06
N TYR A 305 -3.60 24.22 -13.15
CA TYR A 305 -3.88 24.26 -11.71
C TYR A 305 -5.09 25.13 -11.38
N ALA A 306 -5.14 26.36 -11.92
CA ALA A 306 -6.25 27.28 -11.68
C ALA A 306 -7.58 26.68 -12.16
N ASN A 307 -7.59 26.05 -13.34
CA ASN A 307 -8.77 25.38 -13.87
C ASN A 307 -9.19 24.18 -13.00
N LEU A 308 -8.23 23.37 -12.53
CA LEU A 308 -8.49 22.22 -11.64
C LEU A 308 -9.06 22.72 -10.30
N TYR A 309 -8.46 23.78 -9.75
CA TYR A 309 -8.90 24.40 -8.50
C TYR A 309 -10.33 24.92 -8.61
N ASN A 310 -10.65 25.72 -9.62
CA ASN A 310 -11.97 26.28 -9.82
C ASN A 310 -13.02 25.20 -10.06
N SER A 311 -12.72 24.18 -10.87
CA SER A 311 -13.67 23.08 -11.17
C SER A 311 -13.98 22.18 -9.99
N GLN A 312 -13.06 22.02 -9.04
CA GLN A 312 -13.22 21.12 -7.90
C GLN A 312 -13.69 21.82 -6.62
N PHE A 313 -13.46 23.12 -6.48
CA PHE A 313 -13.58 23.79 -5.19
C PHE A 313 -14.40 25.10 -5.21
N GLU A 314 -14.71 25.70 -6.36
CA GLU A 314 -15.56 26.92 -6.41
C GLU A 314 -17.01 26.65 -5.98
N ASP A 315 -17.53 25.44 -6.22
CA ASP A 315 -18.90 25.05 -5.81
C ASP A 315 -19.07 24.88 -4.29
N ILE A 316 -17.99 24.94 -3.50
CA ILE A 316 -18.01 24.79 -2.04
C ILE A 316 -18.04 26.14 -1.31
N VAL A 317 -17.77 27.24 -2.00
CA VAL A 317 -17.63 28.59 -1.41
C VAL A 317 -18.84 29.50 -1.73
N ALA A 318 -19.82 29.01 -2.48
CA ALA A 318 -21.03 29.76 -2.84
C ALA A 318 -22.21 29.55 -1.86
#